data_c3ffce962affe719c0944d7c0a5c2182
#
_entry.id   c3ffce962affe719c0944d7c0a5c2182
#
_cell.length_a   1.000
_cell.length_b   1.000
_cell.length_c   1.000
_cell.angle_alpha   90.00
_cell.angle_beta   90.00
_cell.angle_gamma   90.00
#
_symmetry.space_group_name_H-M   'P 1'
#
loop_
_entity.id
_entity.type
_entity.pdbx_description
1 polymer ?
#
loop_
_entity_poly.entity_id
_entity_poly.type
_entity_poly.pdbx_seq_one_letter_code
_entity_poly.pdbx_strand_id
1 'polypeptide(L)'
;MFDNNKLGEIRPNQLITTFGPGSIVDAVKDSVTVLDLNYWKEKGKKIIDGRLASYLGVDCFYMPRTSYNGDIPVVSFPYMHICSNVKCGRIFDLRENFDLDRYLKFGVTCPACHRQAYPSRFITICENGHMDDFPWSWWVHGGNTTCKGTMRMYSTGNTSTLADMWVECSCGARRSMSGATQHENFEGMKCSGHHPFRPNHKNEKCDKEMIPSQRGASNVYFPVMRSAISIPPWINPLYNLIDEHLRDIELAKTLMGDDGVAKIYELYFGAYAKDEFDAALERRQQNIKEFTEIKQMEYNAITHHADPVYASNKKHFKAEEDPLPDYLLPYFKRVIRITRLREVRVLLGFTRVDAPDPDADEQTNIVYLNKGKTEKWLPAAEVHGEGVFIEFNRDSIDVWLRDPELGALSQKYAQCYKEFCESKEWTVTTLRDARYVLMHTFAHLLIKQMSMSSGYSSSAIRERIYFGDDMSGVLLYTGSADKEGSLGGLVELGNIDQLIVLMKDAFQEALVCTNDPECLNNVPAGNNSNGAACHSCCMISETACENGNRMLDRGLIVPIDGRENQSYFKTLVEELCQLEV
;
A
#
# COMPACT_ATOMS: atom_id res chain seq x y z
N MET A 1 -21.97 20.72 20.99
CA MET A 1 -21.62 21.85 20.10
C MET A 1 -20.62 21.33 19.11
N PHE A 2 -20.99 21.20 17.86
CA PHE A 2 -20.02 20.83 16.81
C PHE A 2 -19.04 22.00 16.66
N ASP A 3 -17.75 21.71 16.75
CA ASP A 3 -16.72 22.70 16.54
C ASP A 3 -16.82 23.16 15.06
N ASN A 4 -17.17 24.43 14.85
CA ASN A 4 -17.44 24.97 13.51
C ASN A 4 -16.22 24.96 12.59
N ASN A 5 -15.04 24.60 13.11
CA ASN A 5 -13.77 24.56 12.37
C ASN A 5 -13.46 23.19 11.78
N LYS A 6 -14.27 22.15 12.04
CA LYS A 6 -14.06 20.81 11.47
C LYS A 6 -14.65 20.70 10.07
N LEU A 7 -13.84 20.24 9.12
CA LEU A 7 -14.24 19.99 7.72
C LEU A 7 -14.78 18.58 7.50
N GLY A 8 -14.37 17.61 8.33
CA GLY A 8 -14.77 16.20 8.24
C GLY A 8 -14.08 15.36 9.31
N GLU A 9 -14.33 14.07 9.29
CA GLU A 9 -13.72 13.09 10.18
C GLU A 9 -13.01 12.00 9.35
N ILE A 10 -11.79 11.65 9.75
CA ILE A 10 -10.98 10.60 9.13
C ILE A 10 -10.56 9.61 10.22
N ARG A 11 -10.67 8.31 9.95
CA ARG A 11 -10.20 7.28 10.87
C ARG A 11 -8.66 7.21 10.84
N PRO A 12 -7.99 6.88 11.97
CA PRO A 12 -6.52 6.78 12.03
C PRO A 12 -5.92 5.89 10.94
N ASN A 13 -6.53 4.75 10.69
CA ASN A 13 -6.05 3.81 9.68
C ASN A 13 -6.16 4.38 8.24
N GLN A 14 -7.19 5.19 7.96
CA GLN A 14 -7.32 5.85 6.65
C GLN A 14 -6.21 6.87 6.40
N LEU A 15 -5.66 7.50 7.47
CA LEU A 15 -4.51 8.40 7.38
C LEU A 15 -3.20 7.67 7.07
N ILE A 16 -3.16 6.36 7.27
CA ILE A 16 -2.00 5.52 6.92
C ILE A 16 -2.15 4.94 5.52
N THR A 17 -3.39 4.60 5.11
CA THR A 17 -3.63 3.82 3.89
C THR A 17 -4.10 4.65 2.69
N THR A 18 -5.01 5.61 2.91
CA THR A 18 -5.72 6.27 1.79
C THR A 18 -5.57 7.78 1.81
N PHE A 19 -5.65 8.38 2.99
CA PHE A 19 -5.73 9.83 3.17
C PHE A 19 -4.55 10.38 3.99
N GLY A 20 -3.35 9.85 3.75
CA GLY A 20 -2.11 10.32 4.37
C GLY A 20 -1.68 11.70 3.89
N PRO A 21 -0.62 12.26 4.49
CA PRO A 21 -0.04 13.52 4.05
C PRO A 21 0.22 13.56 2.54
N GLY A 22 -0.23 14.62 1.88
CA GLY A 22 -0.13 14.78 0.43
C GLY A 22 -1.30 14.19 -0.37
N SER A 23 -2.23 13.47 0.25
CA SER A 23 -3.47 13.01 -0.40
C SER A 23 -4.49 14.15 -0.52
N ILE A 24 -5.45 13.97 -1.41
CA ILE A 24 -6.62 14.84 -1.55
C ILE A 24 -7.81 14.15 -0.88
N VAL A 25 -8.53 14.91 -0.05
CA VAL A 25 -9.74 14.46 0.65
C VAL A 25 -10.91 15.36 0.27
N ASP A 26 -11.99 14.78 -0.22
CA ASP A 26 -13.23 15.49 -0.46
C ASP A 26 -14.03 15.61 0.85
N ALA A 27 -14.00 16.79 1.43
CA ALA A 27 -14.82 17.13 2.59
C ALA A 27 -16.18 17.69 2.15
N VAL A 28 -17.12 17.84 3.10
CA VAL A 28 -18.51 18.27 2.79
C VAL A 28 -18.57 19.63 2.09
N LYS A 29 -17.68 20.55 2.42
CA LYS A 29 -17.71 21.94 1.92
C LYS A 29 -16.65 22.25 0.89
N ASP A 30 -15.60 21.43 0.80
CA ASP A 30 -14.42 21.69 -0.05
C ASP A 30 -13.61 20.41 -0.27
N SER A 31 -12.59 20.49 -1.12
CA SER A 31 -11.54 19.50 -1.27
C SER A 31 -10.27 20.02 -0.59
N VAL A 32 -9.60 19.16 0.14
CA VAL A 32 -8.42 19.54 0.93
C VAL A 32 -7.29 18.55 0.73
N THR A 33 -6.05 19.01 0.91
CA THR A 33 -4.89 18.12 1.04
C THR A 33 -4.41 18.05 2.48
N VAL A 34 -4.06 16.84 2.94
CA VAL A 34 -3.53 16.59 4.28
C VAL A 34 -2.10 17.07 4.35
N LEU A 35 -1.78 17.90 5.35
CA LEU A 35 -0.44 18.50 5.51
C LEU A 35 0.58 17.48 6.03
N ASP A 36 1.86 17.75 5.72
CA ASP A 36 3.00 16.95 6.18
C ASP A 36 3.12 16.94 7.70
N LEU A 37 3.75 15.90 8.25
CA LEU A 37 3.94 15.66 9.69
C LEU A 37 4.53 16.86 10.43
N ASN A 38 5.22 17.73 9.74
CA ASN A 38 5.76 18.97 10.26
C ASN A 38 4.71 19.92 10.82
N TYR A 39 3.49 19.80 10.35
CA TYR A 39 2.35 20.63 10.75
C TYR A 39 1.47 19.95 11.81
N TRP A 40 1.72 18.67 12.12
CA TRP A 40 0.96 17.93 13.14
C TRP A 40 1.41 18.36 14.53
N LYS A 41 0.51 18.96 15.30
CA LYS A 41 0.82 19.51 16.64
C LYS A 41 0.94 18.42 17.70
N GLU A 42 0.18 17.34 17.56
CA GLU A 42 0.05 16.31 18.56
C GLU A 42 0.22 14.92 17.95
N LYS A 43 0.86 14.07 18.71
CA LYS A 43 1.05 12.64 18.39
C LYS A 43 0.03 11.82 19.20
N GLY A 44 -0.49 10.74 18.65
CA GLY A 44 -1.33 9.79 19.37
C GLY A 44 -0.52 8.78 20.17
N LYS A 45 -1.07 7.58 20.32
CA LYS A 45 -0.41 6.45 21.03
C LYS A 45 0.90 6.10 20.33
N LYS A 46 1.98 5.94 21.11
CA LYS A 46 3.25 5.38 20.63
C LYS A 46 3.05 3.91 20.25
N ILE A 47 3.56 3.52 19.11
CA ILE A 47 3.56 2.16 18.58
C ILE A 47 5.01 1.69 18.51
N ILE A 48 5.27 0.48 19.03
CA ILE A 48 6.61 -0.09 19.11
C ILE A 48 6.67 -1.32 18.21
N ASP A 49 7.62 -1.31 17.25
CA ASP A 49 8.19 -2.46 16.57
C ASP A 49 9.64 -2.11 16.23
N GLY A 50 10.55 -2.63 17.06
CA GLY A 50 11.97 -2.28 16.98
C GLY A 50 12.65 -2.74 15.69
N ARG A 51 12.19 -3.85 15.07
CA ARG A 51 12.72 -4.36 13.81
C ARG A 51 12.41 -3.38 12.67
N LEU A 52 11.13 -2.99 12.59
CA LEU A 52 10.67 -2.07 11.55
C LEU A 52 11.27 -0.67 11.75
N ALA A 53 11.44 -0.22 13.01
CA ALA A 53 12.09 1.05 13.32
C ALA A 53 13.57 1.03 12.93
N SER A 54 14.29 -0.08 13.17
CA SER A 54 15.68 -0.26 12.75
C SER A 54 15.83 -0.22 11.24
N TYR A 55 15.00 -0.98 10.52
CA TYR A 55 14.99 -1.00 9.06
C TYR A 55 14.72 0.40 8.45
N LEU A 56 13.74 1.13 9.00
CA LEU A 56 13.36 2.45 8.50
C LEU A 56 14.25 3.60 9.01
N GLY A 57 15.20 3.32 9.90
CA GLY A 57 16.09 4.33 10.45
C GLY A 57 15.37 5.42 11.26
N VAL A 58 14.30 5.04 11.99
CA VAL A 58 13.50 5.94 12.83
C VAL A 58 13.52 5.50 14.30
N ASP A 59 13.23 6.43 15.21
CA ASP A 59 13.25 6.16 16.65
C ASP A 59 11.98 5.41 17.11
N CYS A 60 10.82 5.75 16.53
CA CYS A 60 9.53 5.17 16.92
C CYS A 60 8.42 5.51 15.93
N PHE A 61 7.23 4.96 16.19
CA PHE A 61 6.00 5.23 15.45
C PHE A 61 4.94 5.83 16.36
N TYR A 62 4.04 6.62 15.78
CA TYR A 62 2.87 7.14 16.48
C TYR A 62 1.61 6.92 15.66
N MET A 63 0.54 6.51 16.34
CA MET A 63 -0.79 6.55 15.75
C MET A 63 -1.18 8.02 15.50
N PRO A 64 -1.82 8.34 14.36
CA PRO A 64 -2.44 9.65 14.19
C PRO A 64 -3.44 9.92 15.31
N ARG A 65 -3.39 11.10 15.93
CA ARG A 65 -4.33 11.44 16.99
C ARG A 65 -5.69 11.80 16.39
N THR A 66 -6.73 11.10 16.82
CA THR A 66 -8.11 11.27 16.34
C THR A 66 -9.09 11.50 17.49
N SER A 67 -8.64 12.16 18.56
CA SER A 67 -9.52 12.53 19.67
C SER A 67 -10.19 13.89 19.40
N TYR A 68 -11.22 14.23 20.18
CA TYR A 68 -12.03 15.46 20.10
C TYR A 68 -11.23 16.78 19.98
N ASN A 69 -9.94 16.77 20.32
CA ASN A 69 -9.02 17.91 20.25
C ASN A 69 -7.78 17.66 19.38
N GLY A 70 -7.71 16.54 18.66
CA GLY A 70 -6.57 16.19 17.80
C GLY A 70 -6.93 16.37 16.34
N ASP A 71 -6.79 17.58 15.84
CA ASP A 71 -7.10 17.87 14.45
C ASP A 71 -5.90 17.58 13.56
N ILE A 72 -6.13 16.84 12.50
CA ILE A 72 -5.16 16.67 11.40
C ILE A 72 -5.23 17.93 10.54
N PRO A 73 -4.12 18.67 10.41
CA PRO A 73 -4.11 19.92 9.66
C PRO A 73 -4.21 19.64 8.15
N VAL A 74 -5.04 20.45 7.49
CA VAL A 74 -5.29 20.38 6.05
C VAL A 74 -5.23 21.79 5.44
N VAL A 75 -5.08 21.85 4.12
CA VAL A 75 -5.21 23.08 3.33
C VAL A 75 -6.13 22.84 2.15
N SER A 76 -6.94 23.84 1.77
CA SER A 76 -7.78 23.74 0.56
C SER A 76 -6.91 23.49 -0.66
N PHE A 77 -7.25 22.49 -1.43
CA PHE A 77 -6.63 22.17 -2.72
C PHE A 77 -7.58 21.26 -3.52
N PRO A 78 -7.77 21.52 -4.84
CA PRO A 78 -7.17 22.57 -5.68
C PRO A 78 -7.54 24.00 -5.25
N TYR A 79 -6.67 24.97 -5.50
CA TYR A 79 -6.97 26.37 -5.23
C TYR A 79 -7.96 26.94 -6.24
N MET A 80 -7.96 26.41 -7.47
CA MET A 80 -8.88 26.83 -8.52
C MET A 80 -10.28 26.27 -8.30
N HIS A 81 -11.27 27.17 -8.21
CA HIS A 81 -12.68 26.85 -7.99
C HIS A 81 -13.56 27.31 -9.16
N ILE A 82 -14.68 26.65 -9.33
CA ILE A 82 -15.64 26.90 -10.41
C ILE A 82 -17.00 27.21 -9.79
N CYS A 83 -17.59 28.33 -10.21
CA CYS A 83 -18.91 28.76 -9.74
C CYS A 83 -19.98 27.75 -10.16
N SER A 84 -20.85 27.32 -9.24
CA SER A 84 -21.95 26.41 -9.49
C SER A 84 -23.11 27.03 -10.29
N ASN A 85 -23.15 28.37 -10.40
CA ASN A 85 -24.17 29.08 -11.18
C ASN A 85 -23.86 28.96 -12.68
N VAL A 86 -24.65 28.18 -13.40
CA VAL A 86 -24.48 27.92 -14.84
C VAL A 86 -24.37 29.21 -15.71
N LYS A 87 -25.05 30.30 -15.31
CA LYS A 87 -24.96 31.60 -16.01
C LYS A 87 -23.64 32.33 -15.74
N CYS A 88 -23.00 32.05 -14.59
CA CYS A 88 -21.74 32.65 -14.20
C CYS A 88 -20.53 31.78 -14.62
N GLY A 89 -20.46 30.54 -14.13
CA GLY A 89 -19.42 29.56 -14.44
C GLY A 89 -17.98 30.03 -14.16
N ARG A 90 -17.77 31.13 -13.42
CA ARG A 90 -16.47 31.76 -13.22
C ARG A 90 -15.48 30.76 -12.63
N ILE A 91 -14.29 30.68 -13.22
CA ILE A 91 -13.11 30.01 -12.68
C ILE A 91 -12.28 31.06 -11.95
N PHE A 92 -11.90 30.78 -10.71
CA PHE A 92 -11.14 31.74 -9.86
C PHE A 92 -10.24 31.02 -8.87
N ASP A 93 -9.18 31.68 -8.47
CA ASP A 93 -8.27 31.21 -7.42
C ASP A 93 -8.82 31.60 -6.04
N LEU A 94 -9.02 30.61 -5.17
CA LEU A 94 -9.51 30.81 -3.81
C LEU A 94 -8.64 31.77 -2.99
N ARG A 95 -7.31 31.76 -3.24
CA ARG A 95 -6.32 32.55 -2.48
C ARG A 95 -6.45 34.06 -2.70
N GLU A 96 -6.99 34.49 -3.83
CA GLU A 96 -7.08 35.92 -4.15
C GLU A 96 -8.03 36.70 -3.23
N ASN A 97 -9.08 36.04 -2.70
CA ASN A 97 -10.07 36.69 -1.86
C ASN A 97 -10.59 35.76 -0.76
N PHE A 98 -9.65 35.10 -0.04
CA PHE A 98 -10.02 34.14 1.02
C PHE A 98 -10.44 34.84 2.29
N ASP A 99 -11.66 34.54 2.76
CA ASP A 99 -12.22 34.96 4.04
C ASP A 99 -12.56 33.70 4.85
N LEU A 100 -11.80 33.48 5.92
CA LEU A 100 -11.91 32.26 6.74
C LEU A 100 -13.28 32.15 7.42
N ASP A 101 -13.83 33.22 7.97
CA ASP A 101 -15.10 33.19 8.68
C ASP A 101 -16.26 32.85 7.72
N ARG A 102 -16.22 33.42 6.53
CA ARG A 102 -17.17 33.14 5.48
C ARG A 102 -17.03 31.72 4.97
N TYR A 103 -15.80 31.25 4.77
CA TYR A 103 -15.49 29.88 4.34
C TYR A 103 -16.02 28.84 5.35
N LEU A 104 -15.75 29.01 6.62
CA LEU A 104 -16.21 28.09 7.67
C LEU A 104 -17.74 28.03 7.75
N LYS A 105 -18.41 29.17 7.50
CA LYS A 105 -19.87 29.28 7.59
C LYS A 105 -20.59 28.77 6.34
N PHE A 106 -20.12 29.11 5.17
CA PHE A 106 -20.83 28.91 3.90
C PHE A 106 -20.08 28.01 2.89
N GLY A 107 -18.82 27.60 3.17
CA GLY A 107 -17.93 27.00 2.19
C GLY A 107 -17.43 28.04 1.16
N VAL A 108 -16.89 27.56 0.05
CA VAL A 108 -16.35 28.44 -1.01
C VAL A 108 -17.49 29.09 -1.80
N THR A 109 -17.42 30.41 -1.93
CA THR A 109 -18.41 31.20 -2.69
C THR A 109 -17.76 31.99 -3.81
N CYS A 110 -18.44 32.08 -4.96
CA CYS A 110 -17.96 32.81 -6.11
C CYS A 110 -17.84 34.33 -5.82
N PRO A 111 -16.70 34.96 -6.09
CA PRO A 111 -16.50 36.39 -5.83
C PRO A 111 -17.38 37.30 -6.71
N ALA A 112 -17.89 36.78 -7.84
CA ALA A 112 -18.71 37.58 -8.77
C ALA A 112 -20.21 37.54 -8.49
N CYS A 113 -20.79 36.35 -8.17
CA CYS A 113 -22.25 36.20 -8.01
C CYS A 113 -22.65 35.66 -6.63
N HIS A 114 -21.70 35.44 -5.74
CA HIS A 114 -21.88 34.98 -4.35
C HIS A 114 -22.59 33.63 -4.17
N ARG A 115 -22.79 32.87 -5.25
CA ARG A 115 -23.26 31.49 -5.21
C ARG A 115 -22.13 30.55 -4.80
N GLN A 116 -22.48 29.35 -4.35
CA GLN A 116 -21.47 28.32 -4.04
C GLN A 116 -20.57 28.03 -5.23
N ALA A 117 -19.35 27.66 -4.92
CA ALA A 117 -18.38 27.19 -5.90
C ALA A 117 -17.84 25.82 -5.46
N TYR A 118 -17.38 25.04 -6.41
CA TYR A 118 -16.79 23.73 -6.16
C TYR A 118 -15.33 23.71 -6.64
N PRO A 119 -14.48 22.92 -5.97
CA PRO A 119 -13.07 22.80 -6.35
C PRO A 119 -12.93 22.18 -7.73
N SER A 120 -11.93 22.57 -8.49
CA SER A 120 -11.60 22.00 -9.79
C SER A 120 -11.55 20.47 -9.76
N ARG A 121 -12.12 19.83 -10.79
CA ARG A 121 -11.99 18.37 -10.99
C ARG A 121 -10.62 18.00 -11.55
N PHE A 122 -9.93 18.94 -12.17
CA PHE A 122 -8.66 18.77 -12.88
C PHE A 122 -7.53 19.38 -12.09
N ILE A 123 -6.45 18.63 -12.03
CA ILE A 123 -5.18 18.99 -11.41
C ILE A 123 -4.06 18.50 -12.32
N THR A 124 -2.83 18.79 -11.94
CA THR A 124 -1.64 18.22 -12.57
C THR A 124 -0.75 17.55 -11.51
N ILE A 125 -0.12 16.46 -11.91
CA ILE A 125 0.81 15.69 -11.09
C ILE A 125 2.08 15.40 -11.88
N CYS A 126 3.13 14.92 -11.23
CA CYS A 126 4.32 14.39 -11.91
C CYS A 126 4.89 13.18 -11.15
N GLU A 127 5.78 12.43 -11.81
CA GLU A 127 6.42 11.24 -11.26
C GLU A 127 7.23 11.51 -9.98
N ASN A 128 7.78 12.73 -9.80
CA ASN A 128 8.49 13.13 -8.58
C ASN A 128 7.54 13.55 -7.44
N GLY A 129 6.23 13.25 -7.56
CA GLY A 129 5.23 13.46 -6.51
C GLY A 129 4.75 14.88 -6.32
N HIS A 130 5.10 15.83 -7.21
CA HIS A 130 4.55 17.18 -7.19
C HIS A 130 3.10 17.20 -7.67
N MET A 131 2.35 18.22 -7.26
CA MET A 131 0.96 18.42 -7.61
C MET A 131 0.66 19.91 -7.68
N ASP A 132 -0.13 20.32 -8.68
CA ASP A 132 -0.54 21.70 -8.86
C ASP A 132 -1.95 21.79 -9.47
N ASP A 133 -2.51 22.99 -9.47
CA ASP A 133 -3.75 23.27 -10.19
C ASP A 133 -3.62 22.99 -11.69
N PHE A 134 -4.75 22.69 -12.32
CA PHE A 134 -4.80 22.59 -13.78
C PHE A 134 -4.45 23.94 -14.40
N PRO A 135 -3.62 24.02 -15.45
CA PRO A 135 -3.16 25.26 -16.06
C PRO A 135 -4.23 25.90 -16.95
N TRP A 136 -5.32 26.40 -16.37
CA TRP A 136 -6.51 26.91 -17.06
C TRP A 136 -6.21 27.96 -18.12
N SER A 137 -5.34 28.94 -17.77
CA SER A 137 -4.98 30.02 -18.69
C SER A 137 -4.22 29.49 -19.90
N TRP A 138 -3.26 28.60 -19.67
CA TRP A 138 -2.52 27.93 -20.74
C TRP A 138 -3.45 27.10 -21.64
N TRP A 139 -4.36 26.33 -21.00
CA TRP A 139 -5.28 25.46 -21.73
C TRP A 139 -6.18 26.26 -22.68
N VAL A 140 -6.84 27.31 -22.21
CA VAL A 140 -7.82 28.08 -23.00
C VAL A 140 -7.16 28.84 -24.13
N HIS A 141 -5.90 29.26 -23.99
CA HIS A 141 -5.17 30.00 -25.02
C HIS A 141 -4.32 29.12 -25.95
N GLY A 142 -4.26 27.81 -25.67
CA GLY A 142 -3.47 26.84 -26.47
C GLY A 142 -1.96 26.99 -26.30
N GLY A 143 -1.48 27.56 -25.17
CA GLY A 143 -0.07 27.76 -24.89
C GLY A 143 0.19 28.90 -23.89
N ASN A 144 1.47 29.29 -23.76
CA ASN A 144 1.88 30.37 -22.89
C ASN A 144 1.22 31.70 -23.28
N THR A 145 0.71 32.41 -22.28
CA THR A 145 0.00 33.67 -22.48
C THR A 145 0.28 34.68 -21.37
N THR A 146 0.22 35.95 -21.70
CA THR A 146 0.26 37.06 -20.73
C THR A 146 -1.15 37.57 -20.40
N CYS A 147 -2.20 36.94 -20.94
CA CYS A 147 -3.59 37.34 -20.74
C CYS A 147 -3.99 37.19 -19.27
N LYS A 148 -4.56 38.25 -18.68
CA LYS A 148 -5.13 38.30 -17.33
C LYS A 148 -6.67 38.32 -17.34
N GLY A 149 -7.28 37.91 -18.46
CA GLY A 149 -8.72 37.86 -18.60
C GLY A 149 -9.37 36.87 -17.62
N THR A 150 -10.62 37.15 -17.25
CA THR A 150 -11.39 36.23 -16.40
C THR A 150 -11.88 35.05 -17.22
N MET A 151 -11.83 33.85 -16.66
CA MET A 151 -12.24 32.62 -17.29
C MET A 151 -13.58 32.12 -16.77
N ARG A 152 -14.36 31.47 -17.61
CA ARG A 152 -15.58 30.76 -17.21
C ARG A 152 -15.67 29.40 -17.87
N MET A 153 -16.32 28.48 -17.18
CA MET A 153 -16.68 27.16 -17.69
C MET A 153 -18.17 27.09 -17.94
N TYR A 154 -18.55 26.46 -19.05
CA TYR A 154 -19.96 26.24 -19.41
C TYR A 154 -20.08 24.93 -20.20
N SER A 155 -21.30 24.39 -20.28
CA SER A 155 -21.60 23.21 -21.09
C SER A 155 -22.47 23.63 -22.29
N THR A 156 -22.19 23.04 -23.45
CA THR A 156 -22.97 23.28 -24.71
C THR A 156 -23.89 22.13 -25.06
N GLY A 157 -23.77 20.98 -24.40
CA GLY A 157 -24.50 19.75 -24.69
C GLY A 157 -25.32 19.21 -23.52
N ASN A 158 -26.13 18.20 -23.83
CA ASN A 158 -26.92 17.45 -22.84
C ASN A 158 -26.22 16.20 -22.34
N THR A 159 -24.99 15.92 -22.78
CA THR A 159 -24.17 14.79 -22.35
C THR A 159 -23.19 15.27 -21.29
N SER A 160 -22.82 14.38 -20.39
CA SER A 160 -21.85 14.68 -19.32
C SER A 160 -20.39 14.47 -19.78
N THR A 161 -20.11 14.55 -21.08
CA THR A 161 -18.76 14.32 -21.62
C THR A 161 -17.87 15.56 -21.50
N LEU A 162 -16.57 15.36 -21.47
CA LEU A 162 -15.60 16.46 -21.47
C LEU A 162 -15.65 17.29 -22.75
N ALA A 163 -16.09 16.70 -23.85
CA ALA A 163 -16.22 17.39 -25.15
C ALA A 163 -17.26 18.51 -25.10
N ASP A 164 -18.32 18.37 -24.30
CA ASP A 164 -19.38 19.37 -24.15
C ASP A 164 -19.03 20.48 -23.14
N MET A 165 -17.97 20.30 -22.37
CA MET A 165 -17.49 21.30 -21.43
C MET A 165 -16.50 22.24 -22.14
N TRP A 166 -16.74 23.53 -22.01
CA TRP A 166 -15.93 24.58 -22.62
C TRP A 166 -15.40 25.55 -21.58
N VAL A 167 -14.18 26.00 -21.80
CA VAL A 167 -13.59 27.12 -21.06
C VAL A 167 -13.45 28.30 -22.02
N GLU A 168 -13.86 29.48 -21.56
CA GLU A 168 -13.80 30.72 -22.30
C GLU A 168 -13.13 31.80 -21.45
N CYS A 169 -12.23 32.55 -22.07
CA CYS A 169 -11.61 33.74 -21.48
C CYS A 169 -12.32 35.03 -21.96
N SER A 170 -12.38 36.03 -21.10
CA SER A 170 -12.96 37.36 -21.48
C SER A 170 -12.26 38.04 -22.63
N CYS A 171 -11.08 37.60 -23.05
CA CYS A 171 -10.40 38.07 -24.27
C CYS A 171 -10.95 37.45 -25.55
N GLY A 172 -11.88 36.48 -25.48
CA GLY A 172 -12.46 35.76 -26.60
C GLY A 172 -11.83 34.41 -26.91
N ALA A 173 -10.72 34.04 -26.29
CA ALA A 173 -10.15 32.70 -26.41
C ALA A 173 -11.09 31.65 -25.78
N ARG A 174 -11.30 30.51 -26.45
CA ARG A 174 -12.15 29.42 -25.95
C ARG A 174 -11.62 28.07 -26.39
N ARG A 175 -11.73 27.05 -25.52
CA ARG A 175 -11.34 25.68 -25.84
C ARG A 175 -12.24 24.69 -25.11
N SER A 176 -12.59 23.57 -25.79
CA SER A 176 -13.26 22.43 -25.16
C SER A 176 -12.33 21.72 -24.18
N MET A 177 -12.92 21.06 -23.17
CA MET A 177 -12.20 20.16 -22.24
C MET A 177 -11.92 18.78 -22.85
N SER A 178 -12.29 18.54 -24.11
CA SER A 178 -11.90 17.33 -24.84
C SER A 178 -10.38 17.20 -24.86
N GLY A 179 -9.87 16.04 -24.40
CA GLY A 179 -8.43 15.78 -24.31
C GLY A 179 -7.71 16.47 -23.13
N ALA A 180 -8.44 17.10 -22.20
CA ALA A 180 -7.84 17.79 -21.04
C ALA A 180 -7.14 16.86 -20.05
N THR A 181 -7.31 15.55 -20.17
CA THR A 181 -6.62 14.52 -19.37
C THR A 181 -5.62 13.71 -20.19
N GLN A 182 -5.40 14.06 -21.46
CA GLN A 182 -4.46 13.37 -22.33
C GLN A 182 -3.09 14.06 -22.24
N HIS A 183 -2.05 13.30 -21.92
CA HIS A 183 -0.70 13.80 -21.72
C HIS A 183 -0.15 14.49 -22.99
N GLU A 184 -0.48 13.96 -24.15
CA GLU A 184 -0.03 14.46 -25.47
C GLU A 184 -0.41 15.94 -25.71
N ASN A 185 -1.51 16.40 -25.08
CA ASN A 185 -1.91 17.80 -25.16
C ASN A 185 -1.08 18.75 -24.28
N PHE A 186 -0.18 18.21 -23.47
CA PHE A 186 0.66 18.95 -22.51
C PHE A 186 2.16 18.67 -22.72
N GLU A 187 2.53 18.03 -23.82
CA GLU A 187 3.94 17.74 -24.14
C GLU A 187 4.81 18.98 -24.01
N GLY A 188 5.96 18.83 -23.37
CA GLY A 188 6.91 19.90 -23.10
C GLY A 188 6.54 20.84 -21.97
N MET A 189 5.36 20.69 -21.33
CA MET A 189 5.02 21.45 -20.14
C MET A 189 5.68 20.82 -18.90
N LYS A 190 6.65 21.54 -18.34
CA LYS A 190 7.38 21.07 -17.17
C LYS A 190 6.61 21.28 -15.88
N CYS A 191 6.89 20.40 -14.93
CA CYS A 191 6.36 20.47 -13.58
C CYS A 191 6.79 21.74 -12.87
N SER A 192 5.88 22.33 -12.08
CA SER A 192 6.14 23.54 -11.26
C SER A 192 7.00 23.25 -10.03
N GLY A 193 7.17 21.97 -9.64
CA GLY A 193 7.83 21.60 -8.40
C GLY A 193 7.04 21.90 -7.13
N HIS A 194 5.71 22.09 -7.24
CA HIS A 194 4.86 22.48 -6.13
C HIS A 194 4.38 21.29 -5.30
N HIS A 195 4.40 21.47 -3.96
CA HIS A 195 3.86 20.55 -2.98
C HIS A 195 2.77 21.25 -2.14
N PRO A 196 1.49 21.14 -2.48
CA PRO A 196 0.41 21.80 -1.72
C PRO A 196 0.39 21.42 -0.24
N PHE A 197 0.79 20.20 0.09
CA PHE A 197 0.84 19.70 1.46
C PHE A 197 2.02 20.25 2.30
N ARG A 198 2.87 21.05 1.69
CA ARG A 198 3.99 21.81 2.32
C ARG A 198 3.90 23.29 1.99
N PRO A 199 2.86 24.00 2.42
CA PRO A 199 2.55 25.36 1.95
C PRO A 199 3.65 26.40 2.20
N ASN A 200 4.56 26.15 3.18
CA ASN A 200 5.67 27.06 3.50
C ASN A 200 6.99 26.69 2.82
N HIS A 201 7.00 25.65 1.98
CA HIS A 201 8.19 25.27 1.23
C HIS A 201 8.22 25.95 -0.13
N LYS A 202 9.43 26.31 -0.58
CA LYS A 202 9.64 26.79 -1.95
C LYS A 202 9.46 25.63 -2.92
N ASN A 203 8.95 25.92 -4.11
CA ASN A 203 8.86 24.95 -5.18
C ASN A 203 10.23 24.33 -5.47
N GLU A 204 10.25 23.03 -5.65
CA GLU A 204 11.46 22.27 -5.98
C GLU A 204 11.77 22.41 -7.48
N LYS A 205 13.05 22.29 -7.85
CA LYS A 205 13.40 22.16 -9.27
C LYS A 205 13.00 20.79 -9.76
N CYS A 206 12.18 20.72 -10.80
CA CYS A 206 11.74 19.48 -11.39
C CYS A 206 11.88 19.54 -12.92
N ASP A 207 12.45 18.51 -13.50
CA ASP A 207 12.65 18.36 -14.95
C ASP A 207 11.60 17.45 -15.59
N LYS A 208 10.78 16.78 -14.77
CA LYS A 208 9.70 15.90 -15.23
C LYS A 208 8.58 16.68 -15.90
N GLU A 209 7.88 16.01 -16.80
CA GLU A 209 6.69 16.57 -17.42
C GLU A 209 5.49 16.58 -16.49
N MET A 210 4.59 17.51 -16.73
CA MET A 210 3.34 17.66 -16.02
C MET A 210 2.29 16.73 -16.65
N ILE A 211 1.65 15.91 -15.82
CA ILE A 211 0.60 14.97 -16.22
C ILE A 211 -0.76 15.48 -15.74
N PRO A 212 -1.68 15.82 -16.65
CA PRO A 212 -3.02 16.22 -16.27
C PRO A 212 -3.80 15.01 -15.72
N SER A 213 -4.52 15.22 -14.63
CA SER A 213 -5.30 14.16 -13.99
C SER A 213 -6.61 14.71 -13.40
N GLN A 214 -7.54 13.82 -13.10
CA GLN A 214 -8.67 14.15 -12.23
C GLN A 214 -8.24 13.97 -10.78
N ARG A 215 -8.63 14.91 -9.88
CA ARG A 215 -8.24 14.88 -8.47
C ARG A 215 -8.65 13.61 -7.72
N GLY A 216 -9.69 12.90 -8.18
CA GLY A 216 -10.14 11.62 -7.62
C GLY A 216 -9.58 10.38 -8.35
N ALA A 217 -8.65 10.55 -9.28
CA ALA A 217 -8.03 9.42 -9.97
C ALA A 217 -7.05 8.68 -9.05
N SER A 218 -6.97 7.35 -9.19
CA SER A 218 -6.12 6.50 -8.36
C SER A 218 -4.63 6.84 -8.45
N ASN A 219 -4.18 7.31 -9.61
CA ASN A 219 -2.78 7.69 -9.84
C ASN A 219 -2.34 9.00 -9.16
N VAL A 220 -3.25 9.69 -8.49
CA VAL A 220 -2.95 10.95 -7.77
C VAL A 220 -2.22 10.68 -6.47
N TYR A 221 -2.48 9.55 -5.81
CA TYR A 221 -1.87 9.22 -4.53
C TYR A 221 -1.78 7.71 -4.32
N PHE A 222 -0.57 7.21 -4.23
CA PHE A 222 -0.28 5.85 -3.79
C PHE A 222 0.52 5.89 -2.48
N PRO A 223 -0.02 5.41 -1.37
CA PRO A 223 0.72 5.37 -0.11
C PRO A 223 1.88 4.38 -0.21
N VAL A 224 3.06 4.81 0.21
CA VAL A 224 4.21 3.93 0.37
C VAL A 224 4.24 3.45 1.81
N MET A 225 3.90 2.20 2.00
CA MET A 225 3.79 1.59 3.32
C MET A 225 4.81 0.47 3.51
N ARG A 226 5.21 0.28 4.76
CA ARG A 226 5.87 -0.94 5.22
C ARG A 226 5.11 -1.50 6.39
N SER A 227 5.01 -2.81 6.45
CA SER A 227 4.34 -3.45 7.57
C SER A 227 5.16 -4.62 8.12
N ALA A 228 4.99 -4.90 9.40
CA ALA A 228 5.58 -6.05 10.05
C ALA A 228 4.53 -6.78 10.89
N ILE A 229 4.53 -8.11 10.80
CA ILE A 229 3.77 -8.95 11.71
C ILE A 229 4.52 -8.99 13.04
N SER A 230 3.83 -8.63 14.11
CA SER A 230 4.40 -8.64 15.46
C SER A 230 4.57 -10.07 15.96
N ILE A 231 5.79 -10.49 16.12
CA ILE A 231 6.16 -11.86 16.49
C ILE A 231 7.03 -11.90 17.76
N PRO A 232 6.94 -12.97 18.58
CA PRO A 232 7.91 -13.20 19.63
C PRO A 232 9.33 -13.43 19.03
N PRO A 233 10.41 -13.13 19.77
CA PRO A 233 10.41 -12.54 21.11
C PRO A 233 10.27 -11.01 21.14
N TRP A 234 10.28 -10.31 19.99
CA TRP A 234 10.30 -8.84 19.89
C TRP A 234 9.07 -8.13 20.47
N ILE A 235 7.96 -8.85 20.69
CA ILE A 235 6.76 -8.34 21.37
C ILE A 235 6.73 -8.62 22.86
N ASN A 236 7.77 -9.22 23.42
CA ASN A 236 7.85 -9.50 24.85
C ASN A 236 8.10 -8.20 25.65
N PRO A 237 7.63 -8.11 26.90
CA PRO A 237 7.76 -6.90 27.71
C PRO A 237 9.20 -6.38 27.83
N LEU A 238 10.19 -7.26 27.88
CA LEU A 238 11.60 -6.89 27.93
C LEU A 238 12.04 -6.11 26.68
N TYR A 239 11.65 -6.57 25.48
CA TYR A 239 11.99 -5.88 24.22
C TYR A 239 11.31 -4.52 24.12
N ASN A 240 10.05 -4.43 24.55
CA ASN A 240 9.33 -3.15 24.60
C ASN A 240 10.03 -2.16 25.55
N LEU A 241 10.48 -2.64 26.71
CA LEU A 241 11.21 -1.82 27.67
C LEU A 241 12.60 -1.39 27.14
N ILE A 242 13.29 -2.27 26.42
CA ILE A 242 14.54 -1.93 25.72
C ILE A 242 14.28 -0.85 24.68
N ASP A 243 13.22 -0.95 23.87
CA ASP A 243 12.85 0.05 22.85
C ASP A 243 12.44 1.40 23.47
N GLU A 244 11.85 1.40 24.66
CA GLU A 244 11.52 2.63 25.40
C GLU A 244 12.78 3.36 25.85
N HIS A 245 13.82 2.62 26.30
CA HIS A 245 15.06 3.15 26.85
C HIS A 245 16.26 3.03 25.89
N LEU A 246 16.04 2.69 24.61
CA LEU A 246 17.11 2.44 23.66
C LEU A 246 18.07 3.64 23.53
N ARG A 247 17.52 4.85 23.52
CA ARG A 247 18.31 6.09 23.44
C ARG A 247 19.17 6.33 24.68
N ASP A 248 18.67 5.98 25.85
CA ASP A 248 19.41 6.08 27.11
C ASP A 248 20.54 5.04 27.14
N ILE A 249 20.26 3.82 26.66
CA ILE A 249 21.26 2.75 26.54
C ILE A 249 22.37 3.17 25.56
N GLU A 250 22.04 3.69 24.39
CA GLU A 250 23.02 4.14 23.38
C GLU A 250 23.87 5.30 23.89
N LEU A 251 23.24 6.26 24.55
CA LEU A 251 23.95 7.40 25.15
C LEU A 251 24.89 6.93 26.25
N ALA A 252 24.42 6.08 27.17
CA ALA A 252 25.24 5.54 28.25
C ALA A 252 26.41 4.69 27.70
N LYS A 253 26.17 3.89 26.67
CA LYS A 253 27.22 3.13 25.98
C LYS A 253 28.27 4.04 25.34
N THR A 254 27.84 5.13 24.71
CA THR A 254 28.74 6.10 24.08
C THR A 254 29.60 6.85 25.09
N LEU A 255 29.04 7.23 26.25
CA LEU A 255 29.72 8.03 27.26
C LEU A 255 30.59 7.20 28.20
N MET A 256 30.18 5.98 28.53
CA MET A 256 30.75 5.17 29.61
C MET A 256 31.06 3.71 29.22
N GLY A 257 30.86 3.33 27.96
CA GLY A 257 31.04 1.94 27.51
C GLY A 257 30.06 0.97 28.17
N ASP A 258 30.54 -0.27 28.44
CA ASP A 258 29.74 -1.32 29.05
C ASP A 258 29.32 -1.01 30.48
N ASP A 259 30.10 -0.22 31.21
CA ASP A 259 29.74 0.23 32.57
C ASP A 259 28.49 1.13 32.54
N GLY A 260 28.32 1.91 31.49
CA GLY A 260 27.13 2.73 31.27
C GLY A 260 25.89 1.85 31.04
N VAL A 261 26.02 0.80 30.21
CA VAL A 261 24.94 -0.15 29.95
C VAL A 261 24.56 -0.90 31.23
N ALA A 262 25.56 -1.30 32.05
CA ALA A 262 25.32 -1.97 33.34
C ALA A 262 24.49 -1.09 34.29
N LYS A 263 24.78 0.20 34.37
CA LYS A 263 23.99 1.15 35.19
C LYS A 263 22.56 1.32 34.70
N ILE A 264 22.35 1.40 33.40
CA ILE A 264 21.00 1.45 32.81
C ILE A 264 20.24 0.15 33.10
N TYR A 265 20.92 -1.02 33.00
CA TYR A 265 20.31 -2.29 33.39
C TYR A 265 19.86 -2.28 34.84
N GLU A 266 20.71 -1.90 35.80
CA GLU A 266 20.36 -1.81 37.21
C GLU A 266 19.18 -0.87 37.48
N LEU A 267 19.08 0.22 36.71
CA LEU A 267 18.06 1.25 36.93
C LEU A 267 16.67 0.81 36.41
N TYR A 268 16.61 0.18 35.24
CA TYR A 268 15.34 -0.09 34.56
C TYR A 268 15.03 -1.56 34.33
N PHE A 269 16.03 -2.45 34.31
CA PHE A 269 15.88 -3.84 33.86
C PHE A 269 16.16 -4.88 34.96
N GLY A 270 16.36 -4.49 36.22
CA GLY A 270 16.71 -5.38 37.31
C GLY A 270 15.64 -6.46 37.62
N ALA A 271 14.44 -6.38 37.05
CA ALA A 271 13.41 -7.41 37.14
C ALA A 271 13.65 -8.60 36.19
N TYR A 272 14.57 -8.50 35.26
CA TYR A 272 14.91 -9.52 34.27
C TYR A 272 16.31 -10.08 34.56
N ALA A 273 16.58 -11.31 34.13
CA ALA A 273 17.93 -11.85 34.22
C ALA A 273 18.90 -11.10 33.31
N LYS A 274 20.15 -10.94 33.79
CA LYS A 274 21.15 -10.13 33.04
C LYS A 274 21.48 -10.75 31.68
N ASP A 275 21.60 -12.05 31.60
CA ASP A 275 21.85 -12.83 30.40
C ASP A 275 20.67 -12.71 29.39
N GLU A 276 19.42 -12.68 29.90
CA GLU A 276 18.24 -12.45 29.10
C GLU A 276 18.23 -11.02 28.51
N PHE A 277 18.58 -10.01 29.33
CA PHE A 277 18.69 -8.62 28.85
C PHE A 277 19.81 -8.48 27.81
N ASP A 278 20.99 -9.03 28.05
CA ASP A 278 22.12 -8.92 27.13
C ASP A 278 21.81 -9.58 25.78
N ALA A 279 21.20 -10.77 25.79
CA ALA A 279 20.76 -11.44 24.56
C ALA A 279 19.66 -10.66 23.81
N ALA A 280 18.73 -10.05 24.54
CA ALA A 280 17.67 -9.24 23.95
C ALA A 280 18.23 -7.94 23.34
N LEU A 281 19.17 -7.29 24.03
CA LEU A 281 19.83 -6.09 23.56
C LEU A 281 20.69 -6.36 22.31
N GLU A 282 21.44 -7.46 22.30
CA GLU A 282 22.22 -7.88 21.13
C GLU A 282 21.33 -8.11 19.92
N ARG A 283 20.24 -8.85 20.06
CA ARG A 283 19.25 -9.04 18.98
C ARG A 283 18.65 -7.72 18.52
N ARG A 284 18.35 -6.80 19.46
CA ARG A 284 17.77 -5.50 19.13
C ARG A 284 18.75 -4.58 18.40
N GLN A 285 20.04 -4.72 18.65
CA GLN A 285 21.09 -3.95 18.00
C GLN A 285 21.50 -4.50 16.62
N GLN A 286 20.95 -5.64 16.19
CA GLN A 286 21.13 -6.13 14.83
C GLN A 286 20.63 -5.08 13.85
N ASN A 287 21.50 -4.66 12.93
CA ASN A 287 21.16 -3.69 11.92
C ASN A 287 20.44 -4.38 10.75
N ILE A 288 19.13 -4.22 10.69
CA ILE A 288 18.30 -4.74 9.60
C ILE A 288 18.46 -3.81 8.40
N LYS A 289 19.01 -4.33 7.31
CA LYS A 289 19.29 -3.56 6.10
C LYS A 289 18.26 -3.77 5.01
N GLU A 290 17.67 -4.95 4.93
CA GLU A 290 16.75 -5.34 3.89
C GLU A 290 15.39 -5.75 4.49
N PHE A 291 14.33 -5.44 3.78
CA PHE A 291 12.98 -5.79 4.22
C PHE A 291 12.75 -7.31 4.23
N THR A 292 13.46 -8.03 3.37
CA THR A 292 13.49 -9.50 3.33
C THR A 292 13.93 -10.13 4.65
N GLU A 293 14.83 -9.48 5.42
CA GLU A 293 15.24 -9.95 6.74
C GLU A 293 14.04 -9.95 7.73
N ILE A 294 13.17 -8.93 7.67
CA ILE A 294 11.95 -8.88 8.48
C ILE A 294 11.01 -10.03 8.11
N LYS A 295 10.81 -10.26 6.81
CA LYS A 295 10.00 -11.39 6.31
C LYS A 295 10.58 -12.74 6.75
N GLN A 296 11.92 -12.90 6.72
CA GLN A 296 12.58 -14.11 7.21
C GLN A 296 12.35 -14.36 8.72
N MET A 297 12.42 -13.31 9.53
CA MET A 297 12.12 -13.41 10.97
C MET A 297 10.66 -13.83 11.22
N GLU A 298 9.72 -13.27 10.46
CA GLU A 298 8.30 -13.63 10.52
C GLU A 298 8.06 -15.08 10.09
N TYR A 299 8.63 -15.48 8.96
CA TYR A 299 8.55 -16.85 8.46
C TYR A 299 9.06 -17.86 9.48
N ASN A 300 10.23 -17.60 10.08
CA ASN A 300 10.79 -18.45 11.12
C ASN A 300 9.87 -18.53 12.36
N ALA A 301 9.30 -17.42 12.79
CA ALA A 301 8.40 -17.41 13.93
C ALA A 301 7.08 -18.16 13.67
N ILE A 302 6.59 -18.12 12.44
CA ILE A 302 5.38 -18.86 12.03
C ILE A 302 5.69 -20.36 11.94
N THR A 303 6.74 -20.72 11.21
CA THR A 303 7.09 -22.13 10.96
C THR A 303 7.62 -22.88 12.20
N HIS A 304 8.19 -22.15 13.15
CA HIS A 304 8.69 -22.69 14.42
C HIS A 304 7.87 -22.19 15.63
N HIS A 305 6.58 -21.94 15.42
CA HIS A 305 5.68 -21.35 16.44
C HIS A 305 5.59 -22.18 17.73
N ALA A 306 5.88 -23.48 17.69
CA ALA A 306 5.90 -24.37 18.85
C ALA A 306 7.16 -24.22 19.72
N ASP A 307 8.24 -23.63 19.20
CA ASP A 307 9.46 -23.41 19.95
C ASP A 307 9.21 -22.45 21.12
N PRO A 308 9.83 -22.69 22.30
CA PRO A 308 9.60 -21.87 23.50
C PRO A 308 9.80 -20.37 23.27
N VAL A 309 10.74 -19.99 22.41
CA VAL A 309 11.02 -18.58 22.06
C VAL A 309 9.82 -17.93 21.39
N TYR A 310 9.18 -18.61 20.43
CA TYR A 310 8.06 -18.09 19.66
C TYR A 310 6.71 -18.32 20.36
N ALA A 311 6.61 -19.31 21.22
CA ALA A 311 5.41 -19.60 22.02
C ALA A 311 5.22 -18.65 23.22
N SER A 312 6.15 -17.74 23.49
CA SER A 312 6.26 -16.97 24.74
C SER A 312 5.20 -15.89 24.92
N ASN A 313 4.60 -15.36 23.84
CA ASN A 313 3.60 -14.28 23.93
C ASN A 313 2.34 -14.56 23.11
N LYS A 314 1.37 -15.23 23.74
CA LYS A 314 0.08 -15.58 23.12
C LYS A 314 -0.92 -14.42 23.01
N LYS A 315 -0.58 -13.23 23.54
CA LYS A 315 -1.47 -12.07 23.50
C LYS A 315 -1.57 -11.47 22.09
N HIS A 316 -0.44 -11.41 21.39
CA HIS A 316 -0.35 -10.76 20.08
C HIS A 316 -0.08 -11.72 18.92
N PHE A 317 0.44 -12.91 19.22
CA PHE A 317 0.69 -13.94 18.23
C PHE A 317 0.33 -15.31 18.80
N LYS A 318 -0.58 -16.03 18.11
CA LYS A 318 -0.95 -17.41 18.46
C LYS A 318 -1.20 -18.19 17.18
N ALA A 319 -0.48 -19.30 17.03
CA ALA A 319 -0.53 -20.17 15.87
C ALA A 319 -0.85 -21.61 16.29
N GLU A 320 -1.55 -22.35 15.43
CA GLU A 320 -1.94 -23.73 15.60
C GLU A 320 -1.76 -24.44 14.25
N GLU A 321 -1.14 -25.62 14.25
CA GLU A 321 -0.87 -26.42 13.07
C GLU A 321 -1.76 -27.67 13.05
N ASP A 322 -2.40 -27.93 11.91
CA ASP A 322 -3.18 -29.13 11.68
C ASP A 322 -2.36 -30.12 10.83
N PRO A 323 -2.49 -31.45 11.06
CA PRO A 323 -1.80 -32.45 10.25
C PRO A 323 -2.34 -32.43 8.81
N LEU A 324 -1.44 -32.52 7.85
CA LEU A 324 -1.82 -32.61 6.44
C LEU A 324 -2.10 -34.06 6.05
N PRO A 325 -3.13 -34.34 5.23
CA PRO A 325 -3.30 -35.61 4.53
C PRO A 325 -2.10 -35.95 3.64
N ASP A 326 -1.74 -37.22 3.53
CA ASP A 326 -0.56 -37.68 2.80
C ASP A 326 -0.51 -37.21 1.33
N TYR A 327 -1.66 -37.13 0.66
CA TYR A 327 -1.74 -36.69 -0.74
C TYR A 327 -1.47 -35.20 -0.95
N LEU A 328 -1.50 -34.38 0.12
CA LEU A 328 -1.13 -32.96 0.08
C LEU A 328 0.36 -32.70 0.37
N LEU A 329 1.06 -33.66 1.00
CA LEU A 329 2.48 -33.49 1.36
C LEU A 329 3.41 -33.25 0.15
N PRO A 330 3.14 -33.74 -1.06
CA PRO A 330 3.92 -33.37 -2.24
C PRO A 330 3.86 -31.89 -2.58
N TYR A 331 2.80 -31.18 -2.20
CA TYR A 331 2.55 -29.78 -2.58
C TYR A 331 2.84 -28.82 -1.43
N PHE A 332 2.47 -29.21 -0.21
CA PHE A 332 2.55 -28.35 0.97
C PHE A 332 3.33 -29.06 2.08
N LYS A 333 4.14 -28.29 2.78
CA LYS A 333 4.89 -28.78 3.95
C LYS A 333 4.06 -28.69 5.22
N ARG A 334 3.30 -27.59 5.37
CA ARG A 334 2.37 -27.39 6.50
C ARG A 334 1.34 -26.33 6.22
N VAL A 335 0.25 -26.37 6.99
CA VAL A 335 -0.77 -25.33 7.08
C VAL A 335 -0.89 -24.91 8.54
N ILE A 336 -0.76 -23.62 8.81
CA ILE A 336 -0.77 -23.06 10.15
C ILE A 336 -1.86 -22.02 10.26
N ARG A 337 -2.78 -22.21 11.19
CA ARG A 337 -3.83 -21.25 11.52
C ARG A 337 -3.29 -20.25 12.55
N ILE A 338 -3.27 -18.98 12.20
CA ILE A 338 -2.85 -17.91 13.09
C ILE A 338 -4.10 -17.28 13.69
N THR A 339 -4.45 -17.70 14.90
CA THR A 339 -5.68 -17.30 15.60
C THR A 339 -5.57 -15.90 16.23
N ARG A 340 -4.38 -15.39 16.39
CA ARG A 340 -4.09 -14.02 16.81
C ARG A 340 -2.89 -13.49 16.08
N LEU A 341 -3.09 -12.35 15.43
CA LEU A 341 -2.08 -11.65 14.66
C LEU A 341 -2.18 -10.15 14.97
N ARG A 342 -1.04 -9.51 15.20
CA ARG A 342 -0.92 -8.06 15.24
C ARG A 342 0.02 -7.64 14.13
N GLU A 343 -0.40 -6.69 13.32
CA GLU A 343 0.40 -6.07 12.28
C GLU A 343 0.61 -4.59 12.61
N VAL A 344 1.84 -4.11 12.45
CA VAL A 344 2.17 -2.68 12.49
C VAL A 344 2.36 -2.20 11.08
N ARG A 345 1.53 -1.24 10.65
CA ARG A 345 1.59 -0.59 9.32
C ARG A 345 2.11 0.81 9.46
N VAL A 346 3.16 1.14 8.73
CA VAL A 346 3.84 2.44 8.78
C VAL A 346 3.75 3.11 7.43
N LEU A 347 3.36 4.38 7.39
CA LEU A 347 3.37 5.20 6.20
C LEU A 347 4.72 5.94 6.10
N LEU A 348 5.48 5.65 5.06
CA LEU A 348 6.78 6.28 4.79
C LEU A 348 6.63 7.58 4.00
N GLY A 349 5.69 7.56 3.08
CA GLY A 349 5.50 8.60 2.09
C GLY A 349 4.45 8.21 1.07
N PHE A 350 4.58 8.76 -0.11
CA PHE A 350 3.70 8.43 -1.22
C PHE A 350 4.42 8.58 -2.57
N THR A 351 3.85 7.96 -3.59
CA THR A 351 4.18 8.20 -5.00
C THR A 351 2.96 8.75 -5.73
N ARG A 352 3.18 9.29 -6.93
CA ARG A 352 2.14 9.68 -7.89
C ARG A 352 2.47 9.07 -9.24
N VAL A 353 1.46 8.97 -10.11
CA VAL A 353 1.56 8.39 -11.45
C VAL A 353 1.69 6.87 -11.41
N ASP A 354 2.74 6.36 -10.77
CA ASP A 354 3.03 4.92 -10.64
C ASP A 354 2.90 4.43 -9.20
N ALA A 355 2.31 3.25 -9.02
CA ALA A 355 2.23 2.59 -7.73
C ALA A 355 3.63 2.09 -7.30
N PRO A 356 3.97 2.20 -5.99
CA PRO A 356 5.25 1.71 -5.47
C PRO A 356 5.31 0.18 -5.50
N ASP A 357 6.52 -0.38 -5.48
CA ASP A 357 6.73 -1.79 -5.15
C ASP A 357 6.93 -1.93 -3.63
N PRO A 358 6.14 -2.76 -2.95
CA PRO A 358 6.23 -2.91 -1.50
C PRO A 358 7.52 -3.58 -1.03
N ASP A 359 8.19 -4.35 -1.89
CA ASP A 359 9.42 -5.08 -1.57
C ASP A 359 10.70 -4.42 -2.11
N ALA A 360 10.59 -3.34 -2.91
CA ALA A 360 11.78 -2.62 -3.35
C ALA A 360 12.36 -1.80 -2.21
N ASP A 361 13.63 -2.04 -1.86
CA ASP A 361 14.31 -1.37 -0.76
C ASP A 361 14.57 0.11 -1.05
N GLU A 362 14.90 0.45 -2.30
CA GLU A 362 15.12 1.81 -2.76
C GLU A 362 14.24 2.15 -3.96
N GLN A 363 13.51 3.26 -3.86
CA GLN A 363 12.67 3.81 -4.92
C GLN A 363 12.93 5.31 -5.02
N THR A 364 13.24 5.79 -6.21
CA THR A 364 13.70 7.17 -6.45
C THR A 364 12.58 8.20 -6.41
N ASN A 365 11.33 7.80 -6.66
CA ASN A 365 10.17 8.70 -6.81
C ASN A 365 9.30 8.84 -5.55
N ILE A 366 9.77 8.33 -4.40
CA ILE A 366 9.02 8.47 -3.14
C ILE A 366 9.15 9.88 -2.57
N VAL A 367 8.02 10.49 -2.26
CA VAL A 367 7.95 11.69 -1.43
C VAL A 367 7.91 11.28 0.04
N TYR A 368 9.07 11.23 0.67
CA TYR A 368 9.20 10.85 2.07
C TYR A 368 8.59 11.90 2.99
N LEU A 369 7.91 11.43 4.05
CA LEU A 369 7.39 12.26 5.12
C LEU A 369 8.51 12.66 6.08
N ASN A 370 8.32 13.77 6.79
CA ASN A 370 9.23 14.23 7.86
C ASN A 370 10.69 14.50 7.41
N LYS A 371 10.90 14.83 6.14
CA LYS A 371 12.24 15.12 5.58
C LYS A 371 12.90 16.30 6.32
N GLY A 372 14.07 16.06 6.92
CA GLY A 372 14.91 17.13 7.50
C GLY A 372 14.67 17.47 8.97
N LYS A 373 13.90 16.67 9.73
CA LYS A 373 13.73 16.86 11.18
C LYS A 373 14.73 16.07 12.03
N THR A 374 14.99 16.63 13.23
CA THR A 374 15.79 15.98 14.29
C THR A 374 15.05 14.82 14.94
N GLU A 375 13.71 14.88 15.07
CA GLU A 375 12.91 13.77 15.57
C GLU A 375 12.53 12.84 14.41
N LYS A 376 13.07 11.66 14.44
CA LYS A 376 12.80 10.61 13.45
C LYS A 376 11.63 9.74 13.88
N TRP A 377 10.44 10.08 13.44
CA TRP A 377 9.25 9.26 13.67
C TRP A 377 8.37 9.21 12.42
N LEU A 378 7.55 8.17 12.31
CA LEU A 378 6.57 8.01 11.22
C LEU A 378 5.19 7.67 11.78
N PRO A 379 4.12 8.02 11.05
CA PRO A 379 2.77 7.65 11.44
C PRO A 379 2.52 6.17 11.15
N ALA A 380 1.90 5.49 12.10
CA ALA A 380 1.59 4.09 12.00
C ALA A 380 0.22 3.74 12.60
N ALA A 381 -0.29 2.57 12.22
CA ALA A 381 -1.46 1.96 12.81
C ALA A 381 -1.19 0.52 13.24
N GLU A 382 -1.81 0.12 14.34
CA GLU A 382 -1.88 -1.28 14.77
C GLU A 382 -3.15 -1.91 14.21
N VAL A 383 -3.01 -3.08 13.63
CA VAL A 383 -4.12 -3.87 13.12
C VAL A 383 -4.07 -5.24 13.79
N HIS A 384 -5.21 -5.69 14.31
CA HIS A 384 -5.34 -7.00 14.92
C HIS A 384 -6.23 -7.88 14.05
N GLY A 385 -5.86 -9.15 13.90
CA GLY A 385 -6.57 -10.06 13.03
C GLY A 385 -6.19 -11.51 13.23
N GLU A 386 -6.45 -12.25 12.20
CA GLU A 386 -6.24 -13.69 12.09
C GLU A 386 -5.83 -14.06 10.69
N GLY A 387 -5.28 -15.26 10.48
CA GLY A 387 -4.86 -15.68 9.16
C GLY A 387 -4.59 -17.18 9.04
N VAL A 388 -4.31 -17.58 7.82
CA VAL A 388 -3.91 -18.92 7.44
C VAL A 388 -2.59 -18.82 6.69
N PHE A 389 -1.56 -19.46 7.22
CA PHE A 389 -0.27 -19.59 6.57
C PHE A 389 -0.13 -20.95 5.92
N ILE A 390 0.30 -20.97 4.66
CA ILE A 390 0.50 -22.16 3.85
C ILE A 390 1.96 -22.20 3.41
N GLU A 391 2.71 -23.19 3.89
CA GLU A 391 4.10 -23.43 3.47
C GLU A 391 4.11 -24.44 2.33
N PHE A 392 4.67 -24.04 1.19
CA PHE A 392 4.84 -24.92 0.04
C PHE A 392 6.01 -25.88 0.24
N ASN A 393 5.92 -27.05 -0.38
CA ASN A 393 7.02 -28.01 -0.43
C ASN A 393 8.06 -27.52 -1.46
N ARG A 394 9.11 -26.89 -0.97
CA ARG A 394 10.17 -26.30 -1.77
C ARG A 394 10.87 -27.32 -2.67
N ASP A 395 11.17 -28.50 -2.13
CA ASP A 395 11.87 -29.56 -2.87
C ASP A 395 11.05 -30.01 -4.09
N SER A 396 9.73 -30.11 -3.94
CA SER A 396 8.83 -30.45 -5.04
C SER A 396 8.73 -29.36 -6.09
N ILE A 397 8.74 -28.08 -5.69
CA ILE A 397 8.79 -26.96 -6.64
C ILE A 397 10.10 -26.98 -7.42
N ASP A 398 11.23 -27.21 -6.74
CA ASP A 398 12.53 -27.27 -7.40
C ASP A 398 12.63 -28.46 -8.36
N VAL A 399 11.98 -29.60 -8.07
CA VAL A 399 11.85 -30.72 -9.00
C VAL A 399 10.99 -30.35 -10.21
N TRP A 400 9.84 -29.72 -9.98
CA TRP A 400 8.92 -29.26 -11.03
C TRP A 400 9.60 -28.29 -12.00
N LEU A 401 10.43 -27.36 -11.51
CA LEU A 401 11.18 -26.40 -12.32
C LEU A 401 12.37 -27.00 -13.12
N ARG A 402 12.69 -28.31 -12.93
CA ARG A 402 13.70 -28.99 -13.77
C ARG A 402 13.20 -29.29 -15.18
N ASP A 403 11.89 -29.23 -15.40
CA ASP A 403 11.34 -29.28 -16.75
C ASP A 403 11.90 -28.12 -17.59
N PRO A 404 12.45 -28.39 -18.80
CA PRO A 404 13.11 -27.35 -19.61
C PRO A 404 12.18 -26.19 -20.02
N GLU A 405 10.91 -26.48 -20.30
CA GLU A 405 9.93 -25.45 -20.68
C GLU A 405 9.58 -24.56 -19.48
N LEU A 406 9.39 -25.16 -18.32
CA LEU A 406 9.15 -24.43 -17.06
C LEU A 406 10.39 -23.63 -16.63
N GLY A 407 11.58 -24.20 -16.77
CA GLY A 407 12.82 -23.50 -16.50
C GLY A 407 12.99 -22.25 -17.38
N ALA A 408 12.66 -22.36 -18.68
CA ALA A 408 12.69 -21.23 -19.61
C ALA A 408 11.62 -20.18 -19.26
N LEU A 409 10.41 -20.61 -18.90
CA LEU A 409 9.33 -19.72 -18.45
C LEU A 409 9.69 -19.00 -17.15
N SER A 410 10.32 -19.69 -16.20
CA SER A 410 10.80 -19.12 -14.94
C SER A 410 11.84 -18.02 -15.18
N GLN A 411 12.80 -18.25 -16.07
CA GLN A 411 13.77 -17.24 -16.47
C GLN A 411 13.08 -16.03 -17.14
N LYS A 412 12.06 -16.27 -17.94
CA LYS A 412 11.30 -15.21 -18.59
C LYS A 412 10.57 -14.32 -17.57
N TYR A 413 9.95 -14.89 -16.52
CA TYR A 413 9.37 -14.10 -15.44
C TYR A 413 10.41 -13.27 -14.70
N ALA A 414 11.55 -13.87 -14.35
CA ALA A 414 12.64 -13.18 -13.68
C ALA A 414 13.19 -12.01 -14.52
N GLN A 415 13.32 -12.22 -15.84
CA GLN A 415 13.77 -11.18 -16.77
C GLN A 415 12.74 -10.04 -16.90
N CYS A 416 11.45 -10.35 -17.07
CA CYS A 416 10.40 -9.32 -17.13
C CYS A 416 10.33 -8.49 -15.84
N TYR A 417 10.47 -9.13 -14.68
CA TYR A 417 10.49 -8.42 -13.40
C TYR A 417 11.71 -7.51 -13.28
N LYS A 418 12.88 -8.00 -13.70
CA LYS A 418 14.13 -7.23 -13.73
C LYS A 418 14.00 -6.00 -14.64
N GLU A 419 13.53 -6.18 -15.87
CA GLU A 419 13.33 -5.10 -16.84
C GLU A 419 12.32 -4.05 -16.32
N PHE A 420 11.25 -4.51 -15.68
CA PHE A 420 10.28 -3.62 -15.04
C PHE A 420 10.95 -2.78 -13.94
N CYS A 421 11.70 -3.38 -13.03
CA CYS A 421 12.40 -2.66 -11.96
C CYS A 421 13.43 -1.67 -12.51
N GLU A 422 14.22 -2.09 -13.54
CA GLU A 422 15.17 -1.22 -14.22
C GLU A 422 14.49 -0.02 -14.88
N SER A 423 13.32 -0.22 -15.51
CA SER A 423 12.54 0.85 -16.14
C SER A 423 12.03 1.89 -15.13
N LYS A 424 11.91 1.51 -13.85
CA LYS A 424 11.48 2.36 -12.74
C LYS A 424 12.65 2.85 -11.88
N GLU A 425 13.89 2.51 -12.23
CA GLU A 425 15.09 2.83 -11.44
C GLU A 425 15.01 2.28 -9.98
N TRP A 426 14.41 1.09 -9.81
CA TRP A 426 14.28 0.45 -8.51
C TRP A 426 15.40 -0.56 -8.28
N THR A 427 15.95 -0.55 -7.07
CA THR A 427 16.92 -1.56 -6.64
C THR A 427 16.19 -2.77 -6.07
N VAL A 428 16.47 -3.95 -6.60
CA VAL A 428 15.87 -5.22 -6.19
C VAL A 428 16.95 -6.21 -5.81
N THR A 429 16.87 -6.78 -4.61
CA THR A 429 17.83 -7.77 -4.12
C THR A 429 17.44 -9.19 -4.51
N THR A 430 16.14 -9.49 -4.64
CA THR A 430 15.64 -10.83 -4.98
C THR A 430 14.78 -10.79 -6.23
N LEU A 431 15.24 -11.48 -7.30
CA LEU A 431 14.47 -11.61 -8.53
C LEU A 431 13.32 -12.59 -8.36
N ARG A 432 12.11 -12.16 -8.73
CA ARG A 432 10.90 -12.97 -8.69
C ARG A 432 10.79 -13.83 -9.95
N ASP A 433 10.71 -15.13 -9.77
CA ASP A 433 10.62 -16.15 -10.81
C ASP A 433 9.28 -16.90 -10.79
N ALA A 434 9.14 -18.02 -11.49
CA ALA A 434 7.93 -18.82 -11.52
C ALA A 434 7.49 -19.34 -10.14
N ARG A 435 8.40 -19.50 -9.17
CA ARG A 435 8.07 -19.87 -7.78
C ARG A 435 7.23 -18.77 -7.12
N TYR A 436 7.63 -17.52 -7.31
CA TYR A 436 6.85 -16.36 -6.83
C TYR A 436 5.48 -16.31 -7.49
N VAL A 437 5.43 -16.45 -8.83
CA VAL A 437 4.18 -16.45 -9.61
C VAL A 437 3.23 -17.57 -9.14
N LEU A 438 3.75 -18.77 -8.89
CA LEU A 438 3.00 -19.90 -8.36
C LEU A 438 2.33 -19.53 -7.02
N MET A 439 3.12 -19.10 -6.03
CA MET A 439 2.63 -18.78 -4.68
C MET A 439 1.65 -17.59 -4.70
N HIS A 440 1.96 -16.55 -5.47
CA HIS A 440 1.15 -15.35 -5.59
C HIS A 440 -0.20 -15.65 -6.26
N THR A 441 -0.20 -16.39 -7.38
CA THR A 441 -1.44 -16.77 -8.06
C THR A 441 -2.31 -17.67 -7.19
N PHE A 442 -1.71 -18.64 -6.50
CA PHE A 442 -2.41 -19.49 -5.55
C PHE A 442 -3.07 -18.68 -4.42
N ALA A 443 -2.35 -17.70 -3.86
CA ALA A 443 -2.90 -16.80 -2.85
C ALA A 443 -4.14 -16.06 -3.36
N HIS A 444 -4.08 -15.50 -4.58
CA HIS A 444 -5.19 -14.78 -5.18
C HIS A 444 -6.44 -15.66 -5.40
N LEU A 445 -6.24 -16.88 -5.94
CA LEU A 445 -7.34 -17.81 -6.16
C LEU A 445 -8.01 -18.19 -4.83
N LEU A 446 -7.23 -18.43 -3.76
CA LEU A 446 -7.79 -18.71 -2.44
C LEU A 446 -8.48 -17.49 -1.82
N ILE A 447 -7.93 -16.28 -1.93
CA ILE A 447 -8.57 -15.06 -1.43
C ILE A 447 -9.96 -14.89 -2.03
N LYS A 448 -10.13 -15.15 -3.33
CA LYS A 448 -11.44 -15.09 -3.99
C LYS A 448 -12.43 -16.07 -3.35
N GLN A 449 -12.05 -17.33 -3.16
CA GLN A 449 -12.91 -18.35 -2.55
C GLN A 449 -13.19 -18.07 -1.07
N MET A 450 -12.16 -17.69 -0.30
CA MET A 450 -12.33 -17.31 1.10
C MET A 450 -13.27 -16.12 1.26
N SER A 451 -13.19 -15.12 0.37
CA SER A 451 -14.09 -13.98 0.36
C SER A 451 -15.55 -14.39 0.14
N MET A 452 -15.80 -15.27 -0.81
CA MET A 452 -17.16 -15.79 -1.08
C MET A 452 -17.71 -16.61 0.09
N SER A 453 -16.89 -17.46 0.70
CA SER A 453 -17.30 -18.37 1.76
C SER A 453 -17.44 -17.71 3.13
N SER A 454 -16.62 -16.70 3.44
CA SER A 454 -16.62 -16.02 4.75
C SER A 454 -17.52 -14.79 4.82
N GLY A 455 -17.95 -14.25 3.66
CA GLY A 455 -18.64 -12.98 3.59
C GLY A 455 -17.76 -11.75 3.84
N TYR A 456 -16.43 -11.93 3.96
CA TYR A 456 -15.50 -10.82 3.93
C TYR A 456 -15.44 -10.23 2.51
N SER A 457 -15.26 -8.92 2.41
CA SER A 457 -14.92 -8.30 1.13
C SER A 457 -13.54 -8.78 0.70
N SER A 458 -13.32 -8.98 -0.61
CA SER A 458 -11.99 -9.34 -1.15
C SER A 458 -10.89 -8.33 -0.81
N SER A 459 -11.25 -7.09 -0.49
CA SER A 459 -10.33 -6.07 -0.01
C SER A 459 -10.00 -6.18 1.49
N ALA A 460 -10.72 -7.01 2.25
CA ALA A 460 -10.50 -7.23 3.68
C ALA A 460 -9.50 -8.36 3.96
N ILE A 461 -9.38 -9.31 3.04
CA ILE A 461 -8.39 -10.39 3.12
C ILE A 461 -7.16 -9.94 2.35
N ARG A 462 -6.00 -9.99 2.98
CA ARG A 462 -4.71 -9.59 2.42
C ARG A 462 -3.79 -10.78 2.29
N GLU A 463 -2.86 -10.68 1.38
CA GLU A 463 -1.76 -11.63 1.27
C GLU A 463 -0.47 -11.05 1.85
N ARG A 464 0.42 -11.96 2.25
CA ARG A 464 1.82 -11.69 2.53
C ARG A 464 2.65 -12.86 2.02
N ILE A 465 3.52 -12.60 1.06
CA ILE A 465 4.29 -13.63 0.38
C ILE A 465 5.69 -13.70 0.98
N TYR A 466 6.07 -14.89 1.44
CA TYR A 466 7.39 -15.21 1.93
C TYR A 466 8.15 -15.96 0.85
N PHE A 467 8.99 -15.23 0.14
CA PHE A 467 9.75 -15.70 -1.00
C PHE A 467 11.24 -15.40 -0.82
N GLY A 468 12.08 -16.40 -1.03
CA GLY A 468 13.53 -16.31 -0.89
C GLY A 468 14.18 -17.69 -0.94
N ASP A 469 15.47 -17.75 -0.63
CA ASP A 469 16.20 -19.01 -0.65
C ASP A 469 15.70 -19.99 0.42
N ASP A 470 15.33 -19.48 1.58
CA ASP A 470 14.84 -20.28 2.72
C ASP A 470 13.35 -20.05 3.03
N MET A 471 12.63 -19.33 2.16
CA MET A 471 11.22 -19.01 2.34
C MET A 471 10.38 -19.48 1.15
N SER A 472 9.30 -20.21 1.42
CA SER A 472 8.35 -20.67 0.39
C SER A 472 6.96 -20.76 0.99
N GLY A 473 6.26 -19.64 1.17
CA GLY A 473 4.96 -19.65 1.82
C GLY A 473 4.13 -18.40 1.58
N VAL A 474 2.84 -18.51 1.86
CA VAL A 474 1.89 -17.40 1.80
C VAL A 474 1.09 -17.31 3.08
N LEU A 475 0.89 -16.11 3.59
CA LEU A 475 -0.01 -15.82 4.69
C LEU A 475 -1.21 -15.05 4.13
N LEU A 476 -2.38 -15.62 4.24
CA LEU A 476 -3.66 -14.97 3.95
C LEU A 476 -4.25 -14.53 5.27
N TYR A 477 -4.51 -13.23 5.43
CA TYR A 477 -4.93 -12.71 6.72
C TYR A 477 -5.89 -11.53 6.60
N THR A 478 -6.69 -11.36 7.63
CA THR A 478 -7.56 -10.18 7.78
C THR A 478 -7.17 -9.44 9.04
N GLY A 479 -7.48 -8.14 9.09
CA GLY A 479 -7.23 -7.35 10.26
C GLY A 479 -8.06 -6.08 10.30
N SER A 480 -8.52 -5.73 11.50
CA SER A 480 -9.27 -4.51 11.78
C SER A 480 -8.52 -3.66 12.80
N ALA A 481 -8.45 -2.36 12.53
CA ALA A 481 -7.91 -1.39 13.50
C ALA A 481 -8.92 -1.08 14.63
N ASP A 482 -10.20 -1.36 14.41
CA ASP A 482 -11.29 -0.94 15.30
C ASP A 482 -11.70 -2.02 16.33
N LYS A 483 -11.17 -3.24 16.25
CA LYS A 483 -11.54 -4.35 17.12
C LYS A 483 -10.33 -5.12 17.62
N GLU A 484 -10.19 -5.27 18.93
CA GLU A 484 -9.30 -6.23 19.54
C GLU A 484 -9.96 -7.63 19.49
N GLY A 485 -9.59 -8.42 18.50
CA GLY A 485 -10.01 -9.81 18.39
C GLY A 485 -10.41 -10.23 16.98
N SER A 486 -10.12 -11.49 16.66
CA SER A 486 -10.56 -12.10 15.43
C SER A 486 -12.04 -12.45 15.51
N LEU A 487 -12.72 -12.38 14.38
CA LEU A 487 -14.09 -12.85 14.24
C LEU A 487 -14.17 -14.38 14.10
N GLY A 488 -13.02 -15.08 14.00
CA GLY A 488 -12.90 -16.53 13.86
C GLY A 488 -13.21 -17.06 12.45
N GLY A 489 -13.73 -16.23 11.57
CA GLY A 489 -14.23 -16.68 10.27
C GLY A 489 -13.14 -17.12 9.30
N LEU A 490 -12.00 -16.42 9.26
CA LEU A 490 -10.91 -16.77 8.35
C LEU A 490 -10.11 -17.97 8.87
N VAL A 491 -9.91 -18.07 10.17
CA VAL A 491 -9.20 -19.20 10.81
C VAL A 491 -9.95 -20.50 10.63
N GLU A 492 -11.29 -20.48 10.71
CA GLU A 492 -12.12 -21.68 10.46
C GLU A 492 -11.98 -22.17 9.01
N LEU A 493 -11.87 -21.27 8.04
CA LEU A 493 -11.60 -21.63 6.64
C LEU A 493 -10.19 -22.22 6.44
N GLY A 494 -9.27 -21.98 7.37
CA GLY A 494 -7.94 -22.59 7.40
C GLY A 494 -7.90 -24.00 7.99
N ASN A 495 -9.01 -24.51 8.53
CA ASN A 495 -9.14 -25.91 8.87
C ASN A 495 -8.92 -26.75 7.61
N ILE A 496 -8.16 -27.85 7.72
CA ILE A 496 -7.71 -28.59 6.55
C ILE A 496 -8.85 -29.09 5.67
N ASP A 497 -9.96 -29.56 6.26
CA ASP A 497 -11.11 -30.05 5.51
C ASP A 497 -11.79 -28.91 4.73
N GLN A 498 -11.92 -27.74 5.33
CA GLN A 498 -12.47 -26.55 4.67
C GLN A 498 -11.53 -26.02 3.60
N LEU A 499 -10.22 -26.01 3.88
CA LEU A 499 -9.21 -25.52 2.95
C LEU A 499 -9.16 -26.40 1.67
N ILE A 500 -9.34 -27.72 1.79
CA ILE A 500 -9.43 -28.64 0.65
C ILE A 500 -10.63 -28.29 -0.23
N VAL A 501 -11.79 -27.99 0.36
CA VAL A 501 -12.98 -27.57 -0.40
C VAL A 501 -12.70 -26.25 -1.13
N LEU A 502 -12.12 -25.27 -0.45
CA LEU A 502 -11.76 -23.99 -1.05
C LEU A 502 -10.72 -24.13 -2.18
N MET A 503 -9.73 -25.02 -2.02
CA MET A 503 -8.76 -25.30 -3.08
C MET A 503 -9.44 -25.94 -4.29
N LYS A 504 -10.35 -26.91 -4.08
CA LYS A 504 -11.13 -27.52 -5.15
C LYS A 504 -11.92 -26.47 -5.94
N ASP A 505 -12.68 -25.62 -5.24
CA ASP A 505 -13.48 -24.57 -5.87
C ASP A 505 -12.60 -23.55 -6.61
N ALA A 506 -11.45 -23.18 -6.02
CA ALA A 506 -10.47 -22.30 -6.63
C ALA A 506 -9.87 -22.88 -7.92
N PHE A 507 -9.54 -24.16 -7.91
CA PHE A 507 -9.03 -24.86 -9.09
C PHE A 507 -10.09 -24.97 -10.19
N GLN A 508 -11.32 -25.35 -9.84
CA GLN A 508 -12.43 -25.42 -10.79
C GLN A 508 -12.71 -24.08 -11.48
N GLU A 509 -12.73 -22.98 -10.72
CA GLU A 509 -12.93 -21.64 -11.28
C GLU A 509 -11.75 -21.21 -12.18
N ALA A 510 -10.51 -21.63 -11.84
CA ALA A 510 -9.31 -21.24 -12.57
C ALA A 510 -9.12 -21.98 -13.90
N LEU A 511 -9.78 -23.11 -14.13
CA LEU A 511 -9.65 -23.89 -15.37
C LEU A 511 -10.10 -23.09 -16.60
N VAL A 512 -11.14 -22.26 -16.47
CA VAL A 512 -11.72 -21.48 -17.57
C VAL A 512 -11.85 -20.03 -17.18
N CYS A 513 -11.54 -19.13 -18.11
CA CYS A 513 -11.76 -17.70 -17.94
C CYS A 513 -12.75 -17.18 -18.98
N THR A 514 -13.65 -16.28 -18.59
CA THR A 514 -14.60 -15.64 -19.51
C THR A 514 -13.93 -14.82 -20.60
N ASN A 515 -12.65 -14.48 -20.45
CA ASN A 515 -11.84 -13.74 -21.43
C ASN A 515 -10.93 -14.68 -22.26
N ASP A 516 -11.10 -15.99 -22.20
CA ASP A 516 -10.39 -16.90 -23.10
C ASP A 516 -10.94 -16.76 -24.54
N PRO A 517 -10.11 -16.85 -25.59
CA PRO A 517 -8.70 -17.28 -25.57
C PRO A 517 -7.68 -16.15 -25.29
N GLU A 518 -8.08 -14.88 -25.19
CA GLU A 518 -7.14 -13.78 -25.00
C GLU A 518 -6.36 -13.89 -23.69
N CYS A 519 -7.07 -14.19 -22.59
CA CYS A 519 -6.42 -14.39 -21.29
C CYS A 519 -5.48 -15.61 -21.30
N LEU A 520 -5.89 -16.71 -21.92
CA LEU A 520 -5.12 -17.94 -22.06
C LEU A 520 -3.79 -17.71 -22.79
N ASN A 521 -3.83 -16.92 -23.88
CA ASN A 521 -2.69 -16.66 -24.75
C ASN A 521 -1.77 -15.53 -24.22
N ASN A 522 -2.14 -14.93 -23.09
CA ASN A 522 -1.29 -13.89 -22.51
C ASN A 522 0.02 -14.49 -21.99
N VAL A 523 1.13 -13.86 -22.34
CA VAL A 523 2.49 -14.27 -21.95
C VAL A 523 3.25 -13.07 -21.39
N PRO A 524 4.11 -13.28 -20.38
CA PRO A 524 4.90 -12.19 -19.83
C PRO A 524 5.85 -11.61 -20.91
N ALA A 525 5.79 -10.28 -21.12
CA ALA A 525 6.65 -9.57 -22.05
C ALA A 525 6.73 -8.08 -21.73
N GLY A 526 7.92 -7.51 -21.67
CA GLY A 526 8.15 -6.09 -21.38
C GLY A 526 7.49 -5.65 -20.08
N ASN A 527 6.64 -4.63 -20.12
CA ASN A 527 5.94 -4.13 -18.93
C ASN A 527 4.78 -5.03 -18.45
N ASN A 528 4.37 -6.01 -19.25
CA ASN A 528 3.37 -7.00 -18.84
C ASN A 528 4.07 -8.21 -18.21
N SER A 529 4.03 -8.30 -16.90
CA SER A 529 4.61 -9.42 -16.14
C SER A 529 3.61 -10.54 -15.82
N ASN A 530 2.37 -10.46 -16.32
CA ASN A 530 1.35 -11.49 -16.13
C ASN A 530 1.38 -12.52 -17.28
N GLY A 531 1.16 -13.78 -16.93
CA GLY A 531 0.77 -14.83 -17.86
C GLY A 531 -0.76 -14.89 -18.00
N ALA A 532 -1.34 -16.10 -18.01
CA ALA A 532 -2.81 -16.29 -18.11
C ALA A 532 -3.52 -15.76 -16.86
N ALA A 533 -3.66 -14.45 -16.75
CA ALA A 533 -4.28 -13.77 -15.61
C ALA A 533 -4.97 -12.48 -16.06
N CYS A 534 -6.20 -12.25 -15.58
CA CYS A 534 -6.94 -11.03 -15.82
C CYS A 534 -7.91 -10.71 -14.66
N HIS A 535 -8.65 -9.60 -14.75
CA HIS A 535 -9.62 -9.20 -13.73
C HIS A 535 -10.72 -10.26 -13.48
N SER A 536 -11.10 -11.03 -14.50
CA SER A 536 -12.14 -12.04 -14.37
C SER A 536 -11.66 -13.27 -13.60
N CYS A 537 -10.40 -13.72 -13.80
CA CYS A 537 -9.92 -14.97 -13.21
C CYS A 537 -9.04 -14.80 -11.95
N CYS A 538 -7.99 -13.99 -11.99
CA CYS A 538 -6.95 -13.99 -10.95
C CYS A 538 -6.83 -12.70 -10.14
N MET A 539 -7.16 -11.52 -10.71
CA MET A 539 -6.89 -10.27 -10.01
C MET A 539 -7.86 -10.04 -8.85
N ILE A 540 -7.34 -9.47 -7.77
CA ILE A 540 -8.07 -9.08 -6.55
C ILE A 540 -7.99 -7.55 -6.36
N SER A 541 -8.56 -7.02 -5.27
CA SER A 541 -8.39 -5.61 -4.91
C SER A 541 -6.90 -5.28 -4.75
N GLU A 542 -6.43 -4.19 -5.38
CA GLU A 542 -5.03 -3.74 -5.29
C GLU A 542 -4.56 -3.51 -3.85
N THR A 543 -5.47 -3.12 -2.96
CA THR A 543 -5.17 -2.92 -1.54
C THR A 543 -4.95 -4.21 -0.76
N ALA A 544 -5.33 -5.34 -1.32
CA ALA A 544 -5.18 -6.68 -0.75
C ALA A 544 -3.93 -7.41 -1.29
N CYS A 545 -3.44 -7.02 -2.46
CA CYS A 545 -2.28 -7.60 -3.13
C CYS A 545 -0.98 -6.84 -2.78
N GLU A 546 0.07 -7.56 -2.39
CA GLU A 546 1.39 -6.97 -2.15
C GLU A 546 2.07 -6.49 -3.44
N ASN A 547 1.69 -6.99 -4.62
CA ASN A 547 2.39 -6.73 -5.88
C ASN A 547 1.54 -6.01 -6.95
N GLY A 548 0.40 -5.39 -6.56
CA GLY A 548 -0.45 -4.64 -7.49
C GLY A 548 -0.96 -5.47 -8.66
N ASN A 549 -1.34 -6.73 -8.43
CA ASN A 549 -1.84 -7.68 -9.44
C ASN A 549 -0.84 -8.00 -10.59
N ARG A 550 0.45 -7.89 -10.33
CA ARG A 550 1.53 -8.26 -11.28
C ARG A 550 2.10 -9.64 -10.93
N MET A 551 2.69 -10.32 -11.90
CA MET A 551 3.30 -11.64 -11.71
C MET A 551 2.26 -12.71 -11.30
N LEU A 552 1.20 -12.84 -12.10
CA LEU A 552 0.12 -13.81 -11.94
C LEU A 552 0.01 -14.70 -13.20
N ASP A 553 -0.24 -16.00 -13.01
CA ASP A 553 -0.47 -16.96 -14.09
C ASP A 553 -1.22 -18.20 -13.60
N ARG A 554 -2.51 -18.33 -13.96
CA ARG A 554 -3.30 -19.53 -13.59
C ARG A 554 -2.81 -20.82 -14.25
N GLY A 555 -2.07 -20.73 -15.37
CA GLY A 555 -1.49 -21.89 -16.04
C GLY A 555 -0.39 -22.59 -15.24
N LEU A 556 0.19 -21.93 -14.23
CA LEU A 556 1.09 -22.56 -13.26
C LEU A 556 0.32 -23.28 -12.13
N ILE A 557 -0.96 -22.97 -11.95
CA ILE A 557 -1.82 -23.55 -10.91
C ILE A 557 -2.65 -24.72 -11.45
N VAL A 558 -3.35 -24.53 -12.56
CA VAL A 558 -4.26 -25.52 -13.13
C VAL A 558 -3.90 -25.85 -14.57
N PRO A 559 -4.18 -27.08 -15.04
CA PRO A 559 -3.93 -27.46 -16.43
C PRO A 559 -4.89 -26.73 -17.36
N ILE A 560 -4.39 -25.71 -18.06
CA ILE A 560 -5.15 -24.95 -19.06
C ILE A 560 -4.78 -25.43 -20.46
N ASP A 561 -5.67 -25.21 -21.43
CA ASP A 561 -5.51 -25.69 -22.81
C ASP A 561 -4.18 -25.26 -23.44
N GLY A 562 -3.44 -26.22 -23.96
CA GLY A 562 -2.11 -26.04 -24.56
C GLY A 562 -0.94 -25.82 -23.57
N ARG A 563 -1.21 -25.81 -22.24
CA ARG A 563 -0.22 -25.61 -21.17
C ARG A 563 -0.38 -26.60 -20.01
N GLU A 564 -1.02 -27.75 -20.24
CA GLU A 564 -1.43 -28.70 -19.20
C GLU A 564 -0.25 -29.22 -18.37
N ASN A 565 0.94 -29.33 -18.98
CA ASN A 565 2.13 -29.82 -18.30
C ASN A 565 2.87 -28.73 -17.49
N GLN A 566 2.47 -27.46 -17.59
CA GLN A 566 3.07 -26.38 -16.83
C GLN A 566 2.44 -26.26 -15.42
N SER A 567 1.27 -26.84 -15.18
CA SER A 567 0.59 -26.78 -13.90
C SER A 567 1.31 -27.58 -12.82
N TYR A 568 1.65 -26.90 -11.71
CA TYR A 568 2.24 -27.52 -10.52
C TYR A 568 1.27 -28.48 -9.83
N PHE A 569 -0.01 -28.12 -9.79
CA PHE A 569 -1.03 -28.91 -9.12
C PHE A 569 -1.78 -29.85 -10.06
N LYS A 570 -1.29 -30.16 -11.27
CA LYS A 570 -2.00 -30.95 -12.27
C LYS A 570 -2.66 -32.20 -11.66
N THR A 571 -1.91 -33.09 -11.04
CA THR A 571 -2.43 -34.33 -10.44
C THR A 571 -3.44 -34.06 -9.33
N LEU A 572 -3.19 -33.07 -8.47
CA LEU A 572 -4.12 -32.70 -7.40
C LEU A 572 -5.43 -32.13 -7.96
N VAL A 573 -5.37 -31.36 -9.04
CA VAL A 573 -6.57 -30.84 -9.74
C VAL A 573 -7.39 -31.98 -10.34
N GLU A 574 -6.73 -32.94 -10.98
CA GLU A 574 -7.37 -34.16 -11.54
C GLU A 574 -8.09 -34.95 -10.44
N GLU A 575 -7.44 -35.18 -9.29
CA GLU A 575 -8.00 -35.89 -8.14
C GLU A 575 -9.17 -35.13 -7.49
N LEU A 576 -9.01 -33.87 -7.17
CA LEU A 576 -10.01 -33.06 -6.45
C LEU A 576 -11.22 -32.70 -7.33
N CYS A 577 -10.99 -32.40 -8.60
CA CYS A 577 -12.02 -31.94 -9.51
C CYS A 577 -12.67 -33.09 -10.31
N GLN A 578 -12.18 -34.34 -10.16
CA GLN A 578 -12.69 -35.54 -10.88
C GLN A 578 -12.67 -35.31 -12.41
N LEU A 579 -11.62 -34.69 -12.92
CA LEU A 579 -11.44 -34.50 -14.35
C LEU A 579 -10.89 -35.81 -14.96
N GLU A 580 -11.63 -36.38 -15.89
CA GLU A 580 -11.09 -37.40 -16.80
C GLU A 580 -10.29 -36.65 -17.90
N VAL A 581 -8.98 -36.83 -17.95
CA VAL A 581 -8.10 -36.29 -18.99
C VAL A 581 -7.93 -37.30 -20.12
#